data_67b4c40ed83b9004ba1be268eac3aad4
#
_entry.id   67b4c40ed83b9004ba1be268eac3aad4
#
_cell.length_a   1.000
_cell.length_b   1.000
_cell.length_c   1.000
_cell.angle_alpha   90.00
_cell.angle_beta   90.00
_cell.angle_gamma   90.00
#
_symmetry.space_group_name_H-M   'P 1'
#
loop_
_entity.id
_entity.type
_entity.pdbx_description
1 polymer ?
#
loop_
_entity_poly.entity_id
_entity_poly.type
_entity_poly.pdbx_seq_one_letter_code
_entity_poly.pdbx_strand_id
1 'polypeptide(L)'
;MKNPSPTRGGAGQLPMSLTVPVEDFCDHLSALRRSPNTIRGYRADLIDLMSHAYSHGDDILGRIGISQVRAWLADTRVAGASAATMQRRWSAARVFFRWAANEGLVSADPTATLNSVKVPKRLPATLGVDQARHILDEAVAQARHDESPHGARDAAILEVLYGGGLRVGELCGLDLGDVDRSRRTVKVTGKGDKERTVPMGAPALRAIDTWLPRREEWVGPHSGQALFLGARGRRIDQRVVRRVVHTDLRAEPDSPDLGPHGLRHAMATHLLEGGADLRTVQDILGHESLATTQIYTHVSTERLRTAFRQAHPRA
;
A
#
# COMPACT_ATOMS: atom_id res chain seq x y z
N MET A 1 -17.98 39.86 26.92
CA MET A 1 -18.15 38.51 27.53
C MET A 1 -17.61 37.51 26.54
N LYS A 2 -16.44 36.92 26.84
CA LYS A 2 -15.80 35.87 25.99
C LYS A 2 -16.38 34.53 26.37
N ASN A 3 -16.98 33.82 25.41
CA ASN A 3 -17.42 32.45 25.60
C ASN A 3 -16.17 31.55 25.80
N PRO A 4 -16.14 30.68 26.80
CA PRO A 4 -15.05 29.72 26.96
C PRO A 4 -15.13 28.64 25.89
N SER A 5 -14.00 28.38 25.25
CA SER A 5 -13.80 27.24 24.34
C SER A 5 -14.07 25.94 25.11
N PRO A 6 -14.68 24.91 24.47
CA PRO A 6 -14.91 23.64 25.13
C PRO A 6 -13.54 22.97 25.39
N THR A 7 -13.25 22.77 26.66
CA THR A 7 -12.16 21.95 27.19
C THR A 7 -12.23 20.56 26.54
N ARG A 8 -11.16 20.14 25.87
CA ARG A 8 -10.92 18.74 25.47
C ARG A 8 -10.98 17.91 26.75
N GLY A 9 -12.06 17.15 26.91
CA GLY A 9 -12.24 16.22 28.00
C GLY A 9 -11.06 15.26 28.06
N GLY A 10 -10.56 15.01 29.27
CA GLY A 10 -9.45 14.11 29.53
C GLY A 10 -9.67 12.75 28.87
N ALA A 11 -8.61 12.15 28.38
CA ALA A 11 -8.59 10.79 27.83
C ALA A 11 -8.88 9.78 28.95
N GLY A 12 -10.15 9.65 29.32
CA GLY A 12 -10.65 8.57 30.15
C GLY A 12 -10.46 7.26 29.36
N GLN A 13 -9.95 6.25 30.03
CA GLN A 13 -9.79 4.93 29.46
C GLN A 13 -11.16 4.42 29.00
N LEU A 14 -11.28 4.00 27.72
CA LEU A 14 -12.54 3.46 27.21
C LEU A 14 -13.03 2.28 28.05
N PRO A 15 -14.32 2.15 28.31
CA PRO A 15 -14.90 1.02 29.03
C PRO A 15 -14.56 -0.32 28.35
N MET A 16 -14.40 -1.36 29.14
CA MET A 16 -14.18 -2.73 28.63
C MET A 16 -15.35 -3.21 27.75
N SER A 17 -16.57 -2.77 28.04
CA SER A 17 -17.77 -3.02 27.23
C SER A 17 -17.67 -2.55 25.77
N LEU A 18 -16.77 -1.60 25.48
CA LEU A 18 -16.51 -1.09 24.13
C LEU A 18 -15.18 -1.61 23.56
N THR A 19 -14.17 -1.84 24.42
CA THR A 19 -12.83 -2.25 23.93
C THR A 19 -12.73 -3.76 23.70
N VAL A 20 -13.31 -4.59 24.57
CA VAL A 20 -13.26 -6.05 24.42
C VAL A 20 -13.85 -6.52 23.08
N PRO A 21 -15.03 -6.08 22.65
CA PRO A 21 -15.56 -6.49 21.34
C PRO A 21 -14.65 -6.09 20.15
N VAL A 22 -13.90 -5.00 20.26
CA VAL A 22 -12.96 -4.60 19.20
C VAL A 22 -11.73 -5.52 19.17
N GLU A 23 -11.21 -5.93 20.34
CA GLU A 23 -10.09 -6.87 20.39
C GLU A 23 -10.51 -8.27 19.91
N ASP A 24 -11.68 -8.78 20.36
CA ASP A 24 -12.24 -10.04 19.89
C ASP A 24 -12.43 -10.06 18.37
N PHE A 25 -12.88 -8.94 17.80
CA PHE A 25 -12.97 -8.80 16.35
C PHE A 25 -11.58 -8.83 15.67
N CYS A 26 -10.57 -8.23 16.28
CA CYS A 26 -9.19 -8.29 15.78
C CYS A 26 -8.66 -9.73 15.78
N ASP A 27 -8.96 -10.51 16.82
CA ASP A 27 -8.60 -11.91 16.92
C ASP A 27 -9.34 -12.76 15.87
N HIS A 28 -10.64 -12.50 15.65
CA HIS A 28 -11.41 -13.11 14.56
C HIS A 28 -10.79 -12.83 13.19
N LEU A 29 -10.38 -11.58 12.93
CA LEU A 29 -9.71 -11.23 11.67
C LEU A 29 -8.34 -11.92 11.53
N SER A 30 -7.63 -12.12 12.64
CA SER A 30 -6.36 -12.86 12.67
C SER A 30 -6.58 -14.34 12.33
N ALA A 31 -7.62 -14.97 12.89
CA ALA A 31 -8.02 -16.34 12.56
C ALA A 31 -8.38 -16.50 11.09
N LEU A 32 -8.99 -15.48 10.49
CA LEU A 32 -9.28 -15.40 9.04
C LEU A 32 -8.04 -15.05 8.20
N ARG A 33 -6.83 -15.02 8.77
CA ARG A 33 -5.58 -14.67 8.10
C ARG A 33 -5.62 -13.33 7.36
N ARG A 34 -6.33 -12.34 7.90
CA ARG A 34 -6.30 -10.99 7.35
C ARG A 34 -4.93 -10.36 7.57
N SER A 35 -4.54 -9.43 6.69
CA SER A 35 -3.21 -8.82 6.80
C SER A 35 -3.07 -8.03 8.12
N PRO A 36 -1.89 -8.05 8.78
CA PRO A 36 -1.65 -7.26 9.99
C PRO A 36 -1.92 -5.76 9.81
N ASN A 37 -1.71 -5.24 8.61
CA ASN A 37 -2.02 -3.85 8.29
C ASN A 37 -3.53 -3.57 8.26
N THR A 38 -4.33 -4.52 7.74
CA THR A 38 -5.79 -4.42 7.75
C THR A 38 -6.32 -4.43 9.17
N ILE A 39 -5.83 -5.36 10.00
CA ILE A 39 -6.24 -5.49 11.41
C ILE A 39 -5.89 -4.22 12.18
N ARG A 40 -4.66 -3.71 12.07
CA ARG A 40 -4.27 -2.45 12.70
C ARG A 40 -5.12 -1.26 12.25
N GLY A 41 -5.41 -1.18 10.95
CA GLY A 41 -6.23 -0.10 10.40
C GLY A 41 -7.67 -0.15 10.92
N TYR A 42 -8.28 -1.34 10.94
CA TYR A 42 -9.64 -1.53 11.45
C TYR A 42 -9.70 -1.30 12.94
N ARG A 43 -8.73 -1.83 13.71
CA ARG A 43 -8.63 -1.58 15.15
C ARG A 43 -8.60 -0.09 15.48
N ALA A 44 -7.73 0.66 14.80
CA ALA A 44 -7.62 2.11 15.02
C ALA A 44 -8.92 2.85 14.69
N ASP A 45 -9.60 2.49 13.59
CA ASP A 45 -10.87 3.11 13.20
C ASP A 45 -11.99 2.76 14.18
N LEU A 46 -12.04 1.53 14.67
CA LEU A 46 -13.08 1.09 15.62
C LEU A 46 -12.86 1.70 17.00
N ILE A 47 -11.63 1.78 17.49
CA ILE A 47 -11.33 2.48 18.75
C ILE A 47 -11.72 3.97 18.64
N ASP A 48 -11.48 4.61 17.50
CA ASP A 48 -11.92 5.99 17.26
C ASP A 48 -13.46 6.12 17.24
N LEU A 49 -14.17 5.16 16.63
CA LEU A 49 -15.65 5.09 16.68
C LEU A 49 -16.15 4.89 18.12
N MET A 50 -15.54 3.97 18.88
CA MET A 50 -15.92 3.73 20.28
C MET A 50 -15.68 4.96 21.16
N SER A 51 -14.55 5.66 20.92
CA SER A 51 -14.24 6.92 21.60
C SER A 51 -15.26 8.00 21.30
N HIS A 52 -15.67 8.11 20.04
CA HIS A 52 -16.71 9.05 19.63
C HIS A 52 -18.05 8.71 20.31
N ALA A 53 -18.48 7.46 20.27
CA ALA A 53 -19.72 7.02 20.91
C ALA A 53 -19.71 7.26 22.43
N TYR A 54 -18.61 6.91 23.09
CA TYR A 54 -18.43 7.13 24.53
C TYR A 54 -18.50 8.62 24.91
N SER A 55 -17.90 9.49 24.12
CA SER A 55 -17.98 10.94 24.34
C SER A 55 -19.41 11.52 24.23
N HIS A 56 -20.31 10.76 23.58
CA HIS A 56 -21.73 11.10 23.44
C HIS A 56 -22.64 10.33 24.42
N GLY A 57 -22.07 9.63 25.38
CA GLY A 57 -22.77 8.95 26.45
C GLY A 57 -23.10 7.47 26.20
N ASP A 58 -22.61 6.89 25.10
CA ASP A 58 -22.80 5.46 24.79
C ASP A 58 -21.63 4.63 25.36
N ASP A 59 -21.87 3.94 26.44
CA ASP A 59 -20.89 3.11 27.17
C ASP A 59 -21.01 1.60 26.89
N ILE A 60 -22.00 1.21 26.10
CA ILE A 60 -22.31 -0.18 25.75
C ILE A 60 -22.48 -0.32 24.25
N LEU A 61 -21.84 -1.35 23.66
CA LEU A 61 -21.86 -1.58 22.21
C LEU A 61 -23.28 -1.62 21.61
N GLY A 62 -24.22 -2.24 22.32
CA GLY A 62 -25.62 -2.37 21.87
C GLY A 62 -26.40 -1.05 21.78
N ARG A 63 -25.87 0.05 22.32
CA ARG A 63 -26.46 1.40 22.18
C ARG A 63 -25.96 2.14 20.95
N ILE A 64 -24.87 1.69 20.35
CA ILE A 64 -24.30 2.34 19.16
C ILE A 64 -25.15 1.99 17.95
N GLY A 65 -26.03 2.89 17.58
CA GLY A 65 -26.92 2.76 16.43
C GLY A 65 -26.37 3.44 15.18
N ILE A 66 -27.19 3.47 14.11
CA ILE A 66 -26.87 4.08 12.84
C ILE A 66 -26.57 5.60 12.96
N SER A 67 -27.24 6.29 13.90
CA SER A 67 -27.08 7.73 14.16
C SER A 67 -25.66 8.04 14.63
N GLN A 68 -25.13 7.25 15.58
CA GLN A 68 -23.79 7.41 16.11
C GLN A 68 -22.72 7.15 15.04
N VAL A 69 -22.89 6.09 14.24
CA VAL A 69 -21.97 5.80 13.11
C VAL A 69 -21.98 6.91 12.09
N ARG A 70 -23.16 7.47 11.76
CA ARG A 70 -23.28 8.61 10.83
C ARG A 70 -22.64 9.88 11.39
N ALA A 71 -22.85 10.19 12.67
CA ALA A 71 -22.26 11.34 13.33
C ALA A 71 -20.73 11.25 13.32
N TRP A 72 -20.16 10.09 13.71
CA TRP A 72 -18.73 9.85 13.65
C TRP A 72 -18.15 10.04 12.25
N LEU A 73 -18.81 9.51 11.21
CA LEU A 73 -18.38 9.72 9.82
C LEU A 73 -18.49 11.18 9.39
N ALA A 74 -19.53 11.90 9.83
CA ALA A 74 -19.68 13.32 9.55
C ALA A 74 -18.56 14.13 10.19
N ASP A 75 -18.25 13.91 11.46
CA ASP A 75 -17.15 14.58 12.17
C ASP A 75 -15.80 14.27 11.54
N THR A 76 -15.59 13.02 11.13
CA THR A 76 -14.41 12.63 10.35
C THR A 76 -14.25 13.44 9.07
N ARG A 77 -15.35 13.69 8.36
CA ARG A 77 -15.37 14.49 7.13
C ARG A 77 -15.10 15.96 7.42
N VAL A 78 -15.71 16.52 8.46
CA VAL A 78 -15.47 17.90 8.90
C VAL A 78 -14.01 18.12 9.31
N ALA A 79 -13.40 17.12 9.93
CA ALA A 79 -11.96 17.11 10.26
C ALA A 79 -11.03 17.02 9.03
N GLY A 80 -11.57 17.01 7.80
CA GLY A 80 -10.78 17.03 6.57
C GLY A 80 -10.23 15.68 6.13
N ALA A 81 -10.78 14.56 6.63
CA ALA A 81 -10.32 13.24 6.23
C ALA A 81 -10.51 12.99 4.73
N SER A 82 -9.53 12.31 4.13
CA SER A 82 -9.58 11.94 2.72
C SER A 82 -10.73 10.97 2.42
N ALA A 83 -11.19 10.95 1.17
CA ALA A 83 -12.21 10.02 0.70
C ALA A 83 -11.84 8.55 0.95
N ALA A 84 -10.57 8.20 0.82
CA ALA A 84 -10.06 6.86 1.11
C ALA A 84 -10.16 6.52 2.61
N THR A 85 -9.87 7.48 3.49
CA THR A 85 -10.05 7.33 4.94
C THR A 85 -11.52 7.13 5.28
N MET A 86 -12.40 7.93 4.70
CA MET A 86 -13.84 7.81 4.89
C MET A 86 -14.36 6.42 4.48
N GLN A 87 -13.94 5.94 3.31
CA GLN A 87 -14.33 4.62 2.82
C GLN A 87 -13.79 3.48 3.71
N ARG A 88 -12.55 3.59 4.19
CA ARG A 88 -11.96 2.60 5.10
C ARG A 88 -12.70 2.56 6.44
N ARG A 89 -12.97 3.74 7.06
CA ARG A 89 -13.73 3.86 8.30
C ARG A 89 -15.13 3.27 8.18
N TRP A 90 -15.82 3.61 7.10
CA TRP A 90 -17.14 3.04 6.80
C TRP A 90 -17.07 1.50 6.66
N SER A 91 -16.07 0.98 5.94
CA SER A 91 -15.88 -0.45 5.76
C SER A 91 -15.56 -1.16 7.08
N ALA A 92 -14.72 -0.54 7.93
CA ALA A 92 -14.39 -1.09 9.26
C ALA A 92 -15.64 -1.22 10.12
N ALA A 93 -16.44 -0.15 10.23
CA ALA A 93 -17.69 -0.17 11.00
C ALA A 93 -18.66 -1.24 10.49
N ARG A 94 -18.85 -1.32 9.15
CA ARG A 94 -19.77 -2.29 8.55
C ARG A 94 -19.34 -3.73 8.77
N VAL A 95 -18.07 -4.05 8.61
CA VAL A 95 -17.58 -5.43 8.82
C VAL A 95 -17.66 -5.80 10.29
N PHE A 96 -17.34 -4.86 11.18
CA PHE A 96 -17.42 -5.05 12.62
C PHE A 96 -18.85 -5.30 13.11
N PHE A 97 -19.80 -4.42 12.78
CA PHE A 97 -21.16 -4.58 13.27
C PHE A 97 -21.90 -5.79 12.69
N ARG A 98 -21.57 -6.17 11.45
CA ARG A 98 -22.06 -7.45 10.89
C ARG A 98 -21.54 -8.64 11.68
N TRP A 99 -20.25 -8.66 12.00
CA TRP A 99 -19.66 -9.68 12.86
C TRP A 99 -20.28 -9.65 14.26
N ALA A 100 -20.37 -8.49 14.89
CA ALA A 100 -20.96 -8.34 16.23
C ALA A 100 -22.43 -8.81 16.29
N ALA A 101 -23.21 -8.59 15.23
CA ALA A 101 -24.57 -9.11 15.13
C ALA A 101 -24.59 -10.65 15.00
N ASN A 102 -23.67 -11.23 14.25
CA ASN A 102 -23.54 -12.69 14.12
C ASN A 102 -23.12 -13.38 15.42
N GLU A 103 -22.27 -12.70 16.22
CA GLU A 103 -21.83 -13.17 17.56
C GLU A 103 -22.86 -12.85 18.65
N GLY A 104 -23.99 -12.19 18.33
CA GLY A 104 -25.01 -11.83 19.30
C GLY A 104 -24.63 -10.70 20.26
N LEU A 105 -23.56 -9.96 19.96
CA LEU A 105 -23.10 -8.81 20.78
C LEU A 105 -24.00 -7.57 20.59
N VAL A 106 -24.70 -7.50 19.49
CA VAL A 106 -25.75 -6.51 19.18
C VAL A 106 -26.99 -7.21 18.62
N SER A 107 -28.16 -6.67 18.85
CA SER A 107 -29.43 -7.28 18.42
C SER A 107 -29.63 -7.24 16.89
N ALA A 108 -29.02 -6.29 16.21
CA ALA A 108 -29.05 -6.14 14.76
C ALA A 108 -27.85 -5.32 14.29
N ASP A 109 -27.44 -5.50 13.03
CA ASP A 109 -26.38 -4.68 12.40
C ASP A 109 -26.91 -3.26 12.13
N PRO A 110 -26.45 -2.22 12.89
CA PRO A 110 -26.90 -0.86 12.69
C PRO A 110 -26.44 -0.26 11.37
N THR A 111 -25.52 -0.92 10.67
CA THR A 111 -24.96 -0.43 9.40
C THR A 111 -25.64 -1.07 8.18
N ALA A 112 -26.58 -2.00 8.37
CA ALA A 112 -27.22 -2.76 7.29
C ALA A 112 -27.87 -1.86 6.24
N THR A 113 -28.48 -0.73 6.66
CA THR A 113 -29.14 0.25 5.79
C THR A 113 -28.22 1.41 5.34
N LEU A 114 -26.97 1.44 5.80
CA LEU A 114 -26.00 2.43 5.37
C LEU A 114 -25.55 2.15 3.93
N ASN A 115 -25.94 3.01 3.00
CA ASN A 115 -25.37 3.02 1.67
C ASN A 115 -23.88 3.37 1.72
N SER A 116 -23.08 2.77 0.83
CA SER A 116 -21.67 3.10 0.70
C SER A 116 -21.51 4.61 0.46
N VAL A 117 -20.53 5.21 1.11
CA VAL A 117 -20.12 6.58 0.77
C VAL A 117 -19.70 6.56 -0.70
N LYS A 118 -20.54 7.12 -1.58
CA LYS A 118 -20.19 7.31 -2.99
C LYS A 118 -19.05 8.34 -3.03
N VAL A 119 -17.83 7.83 -3.11
CA VAL A 119 -16.67 8.66 -3.43
C VAL A 119 -16.74 8.94 -4.93
N PRO A 120 -16.79 10.22 -5.36
CA PRO A 120 -16.65 10.52 -6.77
C PRO A 120 -15.36 9.87 -7.26
N LYS A 121 -15.46 8.96 -8.23
CA LYS A 121 -14.30 8.42 -8.92
C LYS A 121 -13.68 9.57 -9.73
N ARG A 122 -12.80 10.35 -9.12
CA ARG A 122 -11.87 11.14 -9.93
C ARG A 122 -11.03 10.15 -10.70
N LEU A 123 -10.94 10.32 -12.01
CA LEU A 123 -9.94 9.62 -12.80
C LEU A 123 -8.60 9.86 -12.09
N PRO A 124 -7.88 8.80 -11.69
CA PRO A 124 -6.59 8.99 -11.05
C PRO A 124 -5.73 9.80 -11.99
N ALA A 125 -5.06 10.82 -11.46
CA ALA A 125 -4.02 11.50 -12.20
C ALA A 125 -2.98 10.44 -12.59
N THR A 126 -2.64 10.37 -13.87
CA THR A 126 -1.68 9.41 -14.41
C THR A 126 -0.39 10.14 -14.73
N LEU A 127 0.73 9.52 -14.44
CA LEU A 127 2.04 9.96 -14.87
C LEU A 127 2.20 9.61 -16.36
N GLY A 128 2.60 10.57 -17.18
CA GLY A 128 2.89 10.31 -18.61
C GLY A 128 4.17 9.50 -18.79
N VAL A 129 4.32 8.84 -19.95
CA VAL A 129 5.52 8.03 -20.27
C VAL A 129 6.80 8.86 -20.20
N ASP A 130 6.79 10.06 -20.79
CA ASP A 130 7.98 10.93 -20.84
C ASP A 130 8.30 11.50 -19.46
N GLN A 131 7.31 11.87 -18.67
CA GLN A 131 7.50 12.28 -17.26
C GLN A 131 8.10 11.13 -16.43
N ALA A 132 7.56 9.90 -16.57
CA ALA A 132 8.10 8.74 -15.88
C ALA A 132 9.56 8.49 -16.27
N ARG A 133 9.88 8.60 -17.55
CA ARG A 133 11.26 8.44 -18.06
C ARG A 133 12.16 9.51 -17.46
N HIS A 134 11.76 10.78 -17.52
CA HIS A 134 12.56 11.89 -17.00
C HIS A 134 12.85 11.74 -15.49
N ILE A 135 11.85 11.46 -14.69
CA ILE A 135 12.02 11.23 -13.23
C ILE A 135 13.04 10.12 -12.95
N LEU A 136 12.93 9.00 -13.66
CA LEU A 136 13.81 7.86 -13.45
C LEU A 136 15.25 8.14 -13.92
N ASP A 137 15.41 8.83 -15.05
CA ASP A 137 16.72 9.21 -15.57
C ASP A 137 17.40 10.24 -14.66
N GLU A 138 16.65 11.20 -14.14
CA GLU A 138 17.15 12.19 -13.19
C GLU A 138 17.58 11.54 -11.86
N ALA A 139 16.78 10.62 -11.32
CA ALA A 139 17.16 9.88 -10.11
C ALA A 139 18.47 9.08 -10.30
N VAL A 140 18.66 8.47 -11.49
CA VAL A 140 19.89 7.77 -11.84
C VAL A 140 21.06 8.74 -12.00
N ALA A 141 20.83 9.91 -12.59
CA ALA A 141 21.85 10.95 -12.76
C ALA A 141 22.30 11.50 -11.39
N GLN A 142 21.35 11.84 -10.52
CA GLN A 142 21.63 12.33 -9.16
C GLN A 142 22.40 11.29 -8.34
N ALA A 143 22.07 10.01 -8.46
CA ALA A 143 22.75 8.92 -7.77
C ALA A 143 24.26 8.81 -8.09
N ARG A 144 24.70 9.32 -9.27
CA ARG A 144 26.11 9.33 -9.67
C ARG A 144 26.91 10.41 -8.95
N HIS A 145 26.25 11.46 -8.51
CA HIS A 145 26.86 12.62 -7.83
C HIS A 145 26.66 12.56 -6.31
N ASP A 146 25.80 11.66 -5.82
CA ASP A 146 25.57 11.48 -4.38
C ASP A 146 26.70 10.63 -3.76
N GLU A 147 27.47 11.24 -2.88
CA GLU A 147 28.53 10.56 -2.12
C GLU A 147 27.96 9.54 -1.13
N SER A 148 26.68 9.65 -0.76
CA SER A 148 26.02 8.74 0.15
C SER A 148 25.33 7.57 -0.57
N PRO A 149 25.12 6.44 0.09
CA PRO A 149 24.36 5.32 -0.49
C PRO A 149 22.89 5.62 -0.81
N HIS A 150 22.34 6.76 -0.34
CA HIS A 150 20.92 7.08 -0.51
C HIS A 150 20.51 7.20 -1.99
N GLY A 151 21.27 7.95 -2.78
CA GLY A 151 20.94 8.18 -4.19
C GLY A 151 20.90 6.88 -4.98
N ALA A 152 21.91 6.02 -4.84
CA ALA A 152 21.96 4.74 -5.52
C ALA A 152 20.79 3.81 -5.11
N ARG A 153 20.46 3.78 -3.80
CA ARG A 153 19.30 3.03 -3.30
C ARG A 153 17.99 3.57 -3.87
N ASP A 154 17.79 4.88 -3.82
CA ASP A 154 16.52 5.52 -4.17
C ASP A 154 16.26 5.40 -5.68
N ALA A 155 17.27 5.58 -6.52
CA ALA A 155 17.20 5.30 -7.94
C ALA A 155 16.83 3.83 -8.23
N ALA A 156 17.47 2.88 -7.53
CA ALA A 156 17.13 1.46 -7.70
C ALA A 156 15.69 1.13 -7.24
N ILE A 157 15.22 1.76 -6.15
CA ILE A 157 13.82 1.63 -5.70
C ILE A 157 12.84 2.11 -6.76
N LEU A 158 13.06 3.28 -7.34
CA LEU A 158 12.18 3.84 -8.38
C LEU A 158 12.15 2.98 -9.63
N GLU A 159 13.33 2.58 -10.13
CA GLU A 159 13.46 1.71 -11.31
C GLU A 159 12.80 0.35 -11.12
N VAL A 160 12.94 -0.26 -9.93
CA VAL A 160 12.32 -1.57 -9.64
C VAL A 160 10.81 -1.45 -9.46
N LEU A 161 10.33 -0.39 -8.78
CA LEU A 161 8.90 -0.13 -8.62
C LEU A 161 8.20 0.08 -9.96
N TYR A 162 8.75 0.95 -10.80
CA TYR A 162 8.18 1.26 -12.09
C TYR A 162 8.42 0.13 -13.09
N GLY A 163 9.67 -0.37 -13.19
CA GLY A 163 10.04 -1.41 -14.14
C GLY A 163 9.26 -2.72 -13.95
N GLY A 164 9.02 -3.13 -12.70
CA GLY A 164 8.29 -4.36 -12.39
C GLY A 164 6.84 -4.15 -11.96
N GLY A 165 6.40 -2.92 -11.75
CA GLY A 165 5.08 -2.64 -11.19
C GLY A 165 4.85 -3.29 -9.82
N LEU A 166 5.87 -3.36 -8.99
CA LEU A 166 5.80 -4.01 -7.69
C LEU A 166 4.93 -3.23 -6.71
N ARG A 167 4.26 -3.95 -5.81
CA ARG A 167 3.67 -3.30 -4.64
C ARG A 167 4.78 -2.88 -3.67
N VAL A 168 4.56 -1.80 -2.93
CA VAL A 168 5.57 -1.32 -1.95
C VAL A 168 5.98 -2.41 -0.95
N GLY A 169 5.05 -3.25 -0.52
CA GLY A 169 5.37 -4.37 0.39
C GLY A 169 6.21 -5.46 -0.27
N GLU A 170 5.95 -5.75 -1.54
CA GLU A 170 6.74 -6.70 -2.34
C GLU A 170 8.18 -6.20 -2.50
N LEU A 171 8.37 -4.94 -2.88
CA LEU A 171 9.71 -4.34 -2.97
C LEU A 171 10.46 -4.38 -1.63
N CYS A 172 9.81 -4.00 -0.54
CA CYS A 172 10.44 -4.07 0.80
C CYS A 172 10.79 -5.51 1.21
N GLY A 173 10.05 -6.50 0.70
CA GLY A 173 10.26 -7.91 1.00
C GLY A 173 11.40 -8.56 0.23
N LEU A 174 11.90 -7.94 -0.84
CA LEU A 174 12.94 -8.54 -1.69
C LEU A 174 14.23 -8.87 -0.94
N ASP A 175 14.76 -10.03 -1.25
CA ASP A 175 16.08 -10.49 -0.84
C ASP A 175 17.08 -10.46 -2.02
N LEU A 176 18.37 -10.54 -1.72
CA LEU A 176 19.43 -10.57 -2.72
C LEU A 176 19.25 -11.72 -3.71
N GLY A 177 18.79 -12.88 -3.22
CA GLY A 177 18.54 -14.08 -4.03
C GLY A 177 17.31 -14.02 -4.93
N ASP A 178 16.44 -13.00 -4.78
CA ASP A 178 15.24 -12.86 -5.59
C ASP A 178 15.52 -12.26 -6.98
N VAL A 179 16.72 -11.72 -7.20
CA VAL A 179 17.12 -11.08 -8.46
C VAL A 179 17.84 -12.07 -9.35
N ASP A 180 17.19 -12.52 -10.41
CA ASP A 180 17.82 -13.36 -11.44
C ASP A 180 18.26 -12.49 -12.64
N ARG A 181 19.57 -12.17 -12.67
CA ARG A 181 20.18 -11.36 -13.72
C ARG A 181 20.22 -12.08 -15.07
N SER A 182 20.38 -13.38 -15.04
CA SER A 182 20.49 -14.20 -16.27
C SER A 182 19.16 -14.22 -17.02
N ARG A 183 18.07 -14.34 -16.27
CA ARG A 183 16.70 -14.36 -16.77
C ARG A 183 16.09 -12.96 -16.83
N ARG A 184 16.75 -11.94 -16.29
CA ARG A 184 16.23 -10.58 -16.13
C ARG A 184 14.86 -10.58 -15.44
N THR A 185 14.77 -11.21 -14.30
CA THR A 185 13.53 -11.32 -13.53
C THR A 185 13.77 -11.08 -12.05
N VAL A 186 12.70 -10.72 -11.35
CA VAL A 186 12.66 -10.64 -9.89
C VAL A 186 11.52 -11.50 -9.40
N LYS A 187 11.80 -12.35 -8.41
CA LYS A 187 10.81 -13.15 -7.72
C LYS A 187 10.19 -12.33 -6.60
N VAL A 188 8.88 -12.21 -6.56
CA VAL A 188 8.16 -11.44 -5.54
C VAL A 188 7.14 -12.32 -4.83
N THR A 189 7.02 -12.15 -3.53
CA THR A 189 6.02 -12.80 -2.70
C THR A 189 4.90 -11.84 -2.40
N GLY A 190 3.69 -12.19 -2.84
CA GLY A 190 2.48 -11.40 -2.66
C GLY A 190 1.68 -11.82 -1.42
N LYS A 191 0.42 -11.36 -1.36
CA LYS A 191 -0.50 -11.71 -0.27
C LYS A 191 -0.78 -13.22 -0.26
N GLY A 192 -0.70 -13.83 0.94
CA GLY A 192 -0.92 -15.28 1.13
C GLY A 192 0.23 -16.14 0.62
N ASP A 193 1.46 -15.62 0.69
CA ASP A 193 2.70 -16.29 0.28
C ASP A 193 2.71 -16.79 -1.17
N LYS A 194 1.90 -16.15 -2.02
CA LYS A 194 1.90 -16.45 -3.45
C LYS A 194 3.11 -15.80 -4.11
N GLU A 195 3.98 -16.63 -4.66
CA GLU A 195 5.12 -16.18 -5.44
C GLU A 195 4.74 -15.93 -6.90
N ARG A 196 5.37 -14.92 -7.51
CA ARG A 196 5.36 -14.72 -8.95
C ARG A 196 6.70 -14.17 -9.42
N THR A 197 7.03 -14.44 -10.67
CA THR A 197 8.21 -13.90 -11.33
C THR A 197 7.82 -12.73 -12.21
N VAL A 198 8.51 -11.60 -12.03
CA VAL A 198 8.26 -10.34 -12.74
C VAL A 198 9.45 -10.04 -13.65
N PRO A 199 9.25 -9.79 -14.95
CA PRO A 199 10.34 -9.37 -15.85
C PRO A 199 10.85 -7.98 -15.44
N MET A 200 12.17 -7.76 -15.63
CA MET A 200 12.84 -6.49 -15.34
C MET A 200 13.54 -5.98 -16.60
N GLY A 201 13.38 -4.69 -16.85
CA GLY A 201 14.16 -4.00 -17.87
C GLY A 201 15.63 -3.84 -17.48
N ALA A 202 16.48 -3.63 -18.48
CA ALA A 202 17.89 -3.40 -18.25
C ALA A 202 18.19 -2.20 -17.32
N PRO A 203 17.45 -1.07 -17.38
CA PRO A 203 17.65 0.04 -16.43
C PRO A 203 17.51 -0.36 -14.97
N ALA A 204 16.45 -1.12 -14.62
CA ALA A 204 16.23 -1.56 -13.25
C ALA A 204 17.35 -2.46 -12.73
N LEU A 205 17.84 -3.39 -13.57
CA LEU A 205 18.98 -4.25 -13.20
C LEU A 205 20.26 -3.45 -13.02
N ARG A 206 20.56 -2.49 -13.90
CA ARG A 206 21.73 -1.61 -13.75
C ARG A 206 21.64 -0.77 -12.47
N ALA A 207 20.46 -0.27 -12.15
CA ALA A 207 20.27 0.48 -10.89
C ALA A 207 20.49 -0.40 -9.66
N ILE A 208 20.02 -1.65 -9.67
CA ILE A 208 20.35 -2.63 -8.62
C ILE A 208 21.86 -2.87 -8.57
N ASP A 209 22.54 -3.05 -9.70
CA ASP A 209 24.00 -3.30 -9.73
C ASP A 209 24.79 -2.09 -9.23
N THR A 210 24.29 -0.87 -9.42
CA THR A 210 24.88 0.36 -8.84
C THR A 210 24.63 0.42 -7.33
N TRP A 211 23.47 0.00 -6.88
CA TRP A 211 23.11 -0.02 -5.46
C TRP A 211 23.90 -1.04 -4.63
N LEU A 212 24.13 -2.25 -5.15
CA LEU A 212 24.69 -3.33 -4.37
C LEU A 212 26.07 -3.04 -3.72
N PRO A 213 27.05 -2.43 -4.41
CA PRO A 213 28.30 -2.04 -3.76
C PRO A 213 28.10 -1.00 -2.63
N ARG A 214 27.16 -0.06 -2.85
CA ARG A 214 26.85 0.98 -1.88
C ARG A 214 26.07 0.44 -0.68
N ARG A 215 25.28 -0.63 -0.89
CA ARG A 215 24.56 -1.33 0.17
C ARG A 215 25.49 -1.86 1.24
N GLU A 216 26.69 -2.29 0.88
CA GLU A 216 27.68 -2.85 1.82
C GLU A 216 28.10 -1.83 2.89
N GLU A 217 28.03 -0.52 2.60
CA GLU A 217 28.29 0.55 3.56
C GLU A 217 27.26 0.59 4.71
N TRP A 218 26.08 0.02 4.51
CA TRP A 218 25.01 -0.03 5.50
C TRP A 218 24.77 -1.42 6.10
N VAL A 219 25.51 -2.43 5.65
CA VAL A 219 25.34 -3.79 6.18
C VAL A 219 25.71 -3.83 7.66
N GLY A 220 24.84 -4.45 8.43
CA GLY A 220 25.00 -4.67 9.86
C GLY A 220 24.33 -5.95 10.34
N PRO A 221 24.34 -6.23 11.65
CA PRO A 221 23.85 -7.50 12.20
C PRO A 221 22.39 -7.84 11.89
N HIS A 222 21.60 -6.82 11.53
CA HIS A 222 20.16 -6.96 11.28
C HIS A 222 19.77 -6.83 9.79
N SER A 223 20.75 -6.76 8.89
CA SER A 223 20.50 -6.60 7.45
C SER A 223 19.93 -7.84 6.80
N GLY A 224 20.39 -9.01 7.25
CA GLY A 224 20.02 -10.29 6.64
C GLY A 224 20.27 -10.29 5.13
N GLN A 225 19.40 -10.97 4.40
CA GLN A 225 19.44 -11.03 2.94
C GLN A 225 18.67 -9.90 2.24
N ALA A 226 18.15 -8.90 2.98
CA ALA A 226 17.32 -7.84 2.39
C ALA A 226 18.04 -7.12 1.26
N LEU A 227 17.42 -7.04 0.09
CA LEU A 227 17.95 -6.31 -1.08
C LEU A 227 18.06 -4.81 -0.77
N PHE A 228 17.01 -4.23 -0.21
CA PHE A 228 16.97 -2.80 0.13
C PHE A 228 17.09 -2.58 1.63
N LEU A 229 18.04 -1.74 2.02
CA LEU A 229 18.30 -1.34 3.40
C LEU A 229 17.88 0.11 3.67
N GLY A 230 17.41 0.36 4.88
CA GLY A 230 17.35 1.70 5.43
C GLY A 230 18.72 2.12 5.98
N ALA A 231 18.93 3.42 6.24
CA ALA A 231 20.19 3.97 6.74
C ALA A 231 20.70 3.36 8.06
N ARG A 232 19.87 2.61 8.79
CA ARG A 232 20.25 1.89 10.01
C ARG A 232 20.64 0.43 9.76
N GLY A 233 20.86 0.03 8.51
CA GLY A 233 21.26 -1.32 8.13
C GLY A 233 20.16 -2.39 8.29
N ARG A 234 18.92 -2.00 8.52
CA ARG A 234 17.79 -2.94 8.57
C ARG A 234 17.04 -2.93 7.24
N ARG A 235 16.28 -3.99 6.96
CA ARG A 235 15.35 -4.03 5.83
C ARG A 235 14.56 -2.73 5.75
N ILE A 236 14.43 -2.16 4.55
CA ILE A 236 13.78 -0.87 4.33
C ILE A 236 12.30 -0.91 4.74
N ASP A 237 11.84 0.16 5.39
CA ASP A 237 10.44 0.33 5.76
C ASP A 237 9.63 0.95 4.61
N GLN A 238 8.38 0.52 4.46
CA GLN A 238 7.47 1.02 3.43
C GLN A 238 7.25 2.55 3.49
N ARG A 239 7.38 3.18 4.68
CA ARG A 239 7.26 4.63 4.82
C ARG A 239 8.43 5.35 4.16
N VAL A 240 9.64 4.76 4.26
CA VAL A 240 10.82 5.30 3.59
C VAL A 240 10.63 5.23 2.08
N VAL A 241 10.21 4.08 1.54
CA VAL A 241 9.95 3.90 0.11
C VAL A 241 8.88 4.90 -0.38
N ARG A 242 7.78 5.08 0.36
CA ARG A 242 6.76 6.07 0.00
C ARG A 242 7.32 7.48 -0.03
N ARG A 243 8.16 7.85 0.94
CA ARG A 243 8.81 9.17 0.98
C ARG A 243 9.72 9.37 -0.23
N VAL A 244 10.55 8.39 -0.58
CA VAL A 244 11.39 8.44 -1.79
C VAL A 244 10.52 8.74 -3.01
N VAL A 245 9.52 7.92 -3.28
CA VAL A 245 8.64 8.12 -4.43
C VAL A 245 8.00 9.52 -4.45
N HIS A 246 7.46 9.99 -3.31
CA HIS A 246 6.85 11.32 -3.25
C HIS A 246 7.87 12.44 -3.45
N THR A 247 9.11 12.30 -2.95
CA THR A 247 10.15 13.32 -3.11
C THR A 247 10.53 13.48 -4.58
N ASP A 248 10.81 12.37 -5.26
CA ASP A 248 11.26 12.39 -6.66
C ASP A 248 10.13 12.82 -7.62
N LEU A 249 8.88 12.36 -7.39
CA LEU A 249 7.76 12.81 -8.22
C LEU A 249 7.47 14.31 -8.05
N ARG A 250 7.62 14.87 -6.84
CA ARG A 250 7.41 16.31 -6.61
C ARG A 250 8.50 17.19 -7.19
N ALA A 251 9.68 16.64 -7.45
CA ALA A 251 10.76 17.38 -8.10
C ALA A 251 10.46 17.65 -9.59
N GLU A 252 9.59 16.83 -10.20
CA GLU A 252 9.18 17.01 -11.60
C GLU A 252 8.03 18.01 -11.70
N PRO A 253 8.19 19.11 -12.49
CA PRO A 253 7.09 20.06 -12.73
C PRO A 253 5.86 19.37 -13.30
N ASP A 254 4.68 19.81 -12.86
CA ASP A 254 3.37 19.27 -13.30
C ASP A 254 3.16 17.78 -13.08
N SER A 255 4.05 17.11 -12.34
CA SER A 255 3.86 15.72 -11.96
C SER A 255 2.77 15.59 -10.89
N PRO A 256 1.85 14.63 -11.03
CA PRO A 256 0.88 14.37 -9.99
C PRO A 256 1.58 13.80 -8.73
N ASP A 257 1.16 14.23 -7.55
CA ASP A 257 1.67 13.68 -6.28
C ASP A 257 1.15 12.23 -6.10
N LEU A 258 1.91 11.28 -6.61
CA LEU A 258 1.60 9.87 -6.60
C LEU A 258 2.51 9.13 -5.61
N GLY A 259 1.96 8.12 -4.96
CA GLY A 259 2.76 7.14 -4.21
C GLY A 259 3.14 5.92 -5.07
N PRO A 260 3.75 4.89 -4.47
CA PRO A 260 4.15 3.66 -5.19
C PRO A 260 3.01 2.97 -5.95
N HIS A 261 1.77 3.10 -5.47
CA HIS A 261 0.60 2.56 -6.17
C HIS A 261 0.32 3.32 -7.48
N GLY A 262 0.54 4.63 -7.49
CA GLY A 262 0.42 5.44 -8.71
C GLY A 262 1.48 5.10 -9.75
N LEU A 263 2.74 4.88 -9.36
CA LEU A 263 3.79 4.39 -10.27
C LEU A 263 3.42 3.03 -10.89
N ARG A 264 2.91 2.11 -10.08
CA ARG A 264 2.44 0.81 -10.58
C ARG A 264 1.26 0.97 -11.55
N HIS A 265 0.34 1.90 -11.28
CA HIS A 265 -0.78 2.20 -12.18
C HIS A 265 -0.29 2.81 -13.50
N ALA A 266 0.65 3.77 -13.44
CA ALA A 266 1.27 4.35 -14.61
C ALA A 266 1.95 3.28 -15.48
N MET A 267 2.76 2.39 -14.88
CA MET A 267 3.39 1.28 -15.59
C MET A 267 2.35 0.38 -16.28
N ALA A 268 1.25 0.03 -15.58
CA ALA A 268 0.19 -0.78 -16.18
C ALA A 268 -0.46 -0.10 -17.40
N THR A 269 -0.73 1.19 -17.28
CA THR A 269 -1.29 2.00 -18.37
C THR A 269 -0.31 2.07 -19.55
N HIS A 270 0.96 2.35 -19.29
CA HIS A 270 1.99 2.44 -20.32
C HIS A 270 2.24 1.12 -21.05
N LEU A 271 2.14 -0.03 -20.34
CA LEU A 271 2.18 -1.34 -20.98
C LEU A 271 1.01 -1.55 -21.94
N LEU A 272 -0.21 -1.16 -21.56
CA LEU A 272 -1.40 -1.26 -22.41
C LEU A 272 -1.28 -0.34 -23.63
N GLU A 273 -0.83 0.91 -23.45
CA GLU A 273 -0.58 1.88 -24.51
C GLU A 273 0.53 1.40 -25.46
N GLY A 274 1.54 0.68 -24.94
CA GLY A 274 2.59 0.04 -25.71
C GLY A 274 2.16 -1.25 -26.42
N GLY A 275 0.87 -1.63 -26.32
CA GLY A 275 0.29 -2.77 -27.05
C GLY A 275 0.31 -4.12 -26.31
N ALA A 276 0.67 -4.14 -25.02
CA ALA A 276 0.51 -5.36 -24.22
C ALA A 276 -0.98 -5.70 -24.02
N ASP A 277 -1.33 -6.98 -24.13
CA ASP A 277 -2.69 -7.42 -23.84
C ASP A 277 -3.00 -7.33 -22.33
N LEU A 278 -4.28 -7.09 -22.00
CA LEU A 278 -4.73 -6.90 -20.62
C LEU A 278 -4.37 -8.09 -19.71
N ARG A 279 -4.42 -9.32 -20.23
CA ARG A 279 -4.11 -10.52 -19.46
C ARG A 279 -2.63 -10.57 -19.08
N THR A 280 -1.74 -10.25 -20.02
CA THR A 280 -0.30 -10.12 -19.75
C THR A 280 -0.02 -9.08 -18.67
N VAL A 281 -0.68 -7.92 -18.72
CA VAL A 281 -0.55 -6.88 -17.69
C VAL A 281 -1.06 -7.38 -16.33
N GLN A 282 -2.20 -8.09 -16.29
CA GLN A 282 -2.73 -8.70 -15.08
C GLN A 282 -1.79 -9.74 -14.49
N ASP A 283 -1.16 -10.57 -15.32
CA ASP A 283 -0.21 -11.60 -14.91
C ASP A 283 1.06 -10.96 -14.31
N ILE A 284 1.64 -9.94 -14.94
CA ILE A 284 2.78 -9.17 -14.40
C ILE A 284 2.42 -8.56 -13.05
N LEU A 285 1.25 -7.96 -12.94
CA LEU A 285 0.81 -7.30 -11.73
C LEU A 285 0.36 -8.27 -10.62
N GLY A 286 -0.04 -9.50 -10.94
CA GLY A 286 -0.57 -10.47 -9.98
C GLY A 286 -1.91 -10.01 -9.39
N HIS A 287 -2.92 -9.78 -10.24
CA HIS A 287 -4.29 -9.47 -9.83
C HIS A 287 -5.05 -10.75 -9.44
N GLU A 288 -5.67 -10.77 -8.26
CA GLU A 288 -6.36 -11.94 -7.67
C GLU A 288 -7.70 -12.31 -8.34
N SER A 289 -8.24 -11.53 -9.27
CA SER A 289 -9.55 -11.83 -9.84
C SER A 289 -9.43 -12.51 -11.19
N LEU A 290 -9.27 -13.76 -11.15
CA LEU A 290 -9.78 -14.83 -12.01
C LEU A 290 -9.03 -16.10 -11.58
N ALA A 291 -9.77 -17.01 -10.97
CA ALA A 291 -9.26 -18.27 -10.46
C ALA A 291 -8.50 -19.03 -11.54
N THR A 292 -7.19 -19.07 -11.42
CA THR A 292 -6.39 -20.24 -11.80
C THR A 292 -4.99 -20.07 -11.22
N THR A 293 -4.63 -20.94 -10.30
CA THR A 293 -3.25 -21.26 -9.99
C THR A 293 -2.66 -21.92 -11.25
N GLN A 294 -2.27 -21.11 -12.22
CA GLN A 294 -1.43 -21.60 -13.30
C GLN A 294 -0.03 -21.69 -12.75
N ILE A 295 0.48 -22.90 -12.70
CA ILE A 295 1.89 -23.22 -12.53
C ILE A 295 2.61 -22.43 -13.63
N TYR A 296 3.35 -21.37 -13.26
CA TYR A 296 4.17 -20.61 -14.21
C TYR A 296 5.26 -21.53 -14.74
N THR A 297 5.04 -22.11 -15.91
CA THR A 297 6.03 -22.87 -16.65
C THR A 297 7.04 -21.92 -17.29
N HIS A 298 8.22 -22.42 -17.67
CA HIS A 298 9.24 -21.63 -18.40
C HIS A 298 8.68 -20.92 -19.64
N VAL A 299 7.69 -21.51 -20.30
CA VAL A 299 7.02 -20.95 -21.49
C VAL A 299 6.22 -19.69 -21.16
N SER A 300 5.54 -19.65 -19.99
CA SER A 300 4.78 -18.46 -19.58
C SER A 300 5.70 -17.26 -19.26
N THR A 301 6.85 -17.51 -18.63
CA THR A 301 7.82 -16.46 -18.29
C THR A 301 8.43 -15.82 -19.55
N GLU A 302 8.75 -16.60 -20.58
CA GLU A 302 9.30 -16.08 -21.83
C GLU A 302 8.28 -15.24 -22.60
N ARG A 303 7.01 -15.65 -22.61
CA ARG A 303 5.91 -14.87 -23.18
C ARG A 303 5.76 -13.51 -22.49
N LEU A 304 5.79 -13.50 -21.15
CA LEU A 304 5.73 -12.26 -20.37
C LEU A 304 6.91 -11.34 -20.68
N ARG A 305 8.13 -11.89 -20.80
CA ARG A 305 9.33 -11.12 -21.17
C ARG A 305 9.23 -10.52 -22.57
N THR A 306 8.70 -11.26 -23.53
CA THR A 306 8.54 -10.79 -24.89
C THR A 306 7.55 -9.64 -24.95
N ALA A 307 6.37 -9.78 -24.36
CA ALA A 307 5.36 -8.73 -24.28
C ALA A 307 5.89 -7.51 -23.50
N PHE A 308 6.63 -7.73 -22.40
CA PHE A 308 7.28 -6.66 -21.65
C PHE A 308 8.28 -5.89 -22.53
N ARG A 309 9.18 -6.59 -23.25
CA ARG A 309 10.16 -5.94 -24.13
C ARG A 309 9.54 -5.14 -25.25
N GLN A 310 8.38 -5.56 -25.76
CA GLN A 310 7.69 -4.85 -26.85
C GLN A 310 6.94 -3.60 -26.36
N ALA A 311 6.39 -3.64 -25.17
CA ALA A 311 5.42 -2.65 -24.71
C ALA A 311 5.93 -1.75 -23.57
N HIS A 312 6.92 -2.17 -22.79
CA HIS A 312 7.34 -1.40 -21.62
C HIS A 312 8.34 -0.29 -21.99
N PRO A 313 8.12 0.98 -21.54
CA PRO A 313 9.00 2.11 -21.89
C PRO A 313 10.44 1.99 -21.40
N ARG A 314 10.69 1.11 -20.44
CA ARG A 314 12.03 0.83 -19.83
C ARG A 314 12.43 -0.64 -19.98
N ALA A 315 12.06 -1.32 -21.07
CA ALA A 315 12.40 -2.70 -21.34
C ALA A 315 13.91 -2.94 -21.56
#